data_8b34f0e6dedcf48f3a0c869744783c0f
#
_entry.id   8b34f0e6dedcf48f3a0c869744783c0f
#
_cell.length_a   1.000
_cell.length_b   1.000
_cell.length_c   1.000
_cell.angle_alpha   90.00
_cell.angle_beta   90.00
_cell.angle_gamma   90.00
#
_symmetry.space_group_name_H-M   'P 1'
#
loop_
_entity.id
_entity.type
_entity.pdbx_description
1 polymer ?
#
loop_
_entity_poly.entity_id
_entity_poly.type
_entity_poly.pdbx_seq_one_letter_code
_entity_poly.pdbx_strand_id
1 'polypeptide(L)'
;MLRQTYEDLHRHPELSGEEHRTAALVSSRLRDLGMQVHEGVGGTGVVGVLVNGTGPTVLLRADMDALPVTEDTGLPYTSTVPGVMHACGHDLHVVCLLGAAQELTAIRQAWSGTLVLLFQPAEETVSGAAAMVADGLFDEVPVPDVVLGQH
;
A
#
# COMPACT_ATOMS: atom_id res chain seq x y z
N MET A 1 -13.20 -8.99 -7.14
CA MET A 1 -12.58 -8.60 -5.85
C MET A 1 -11.75 -7.31 -6.00
N LEU A 2 -10.68 -7.25 -6.81
CA LEU A 2 -9.82 -6.04 -6.93
C LEU A 2 -10.59 -4.79 -7.35
N ARG A 3 -11.46 -4.88 -8.37
CA ARG A 3 -12.30 -3.75 -8.80
C ARG A 3 -13.17 -3.18 -7.67
N GLN A 4 -13.78 -4.04 -6.87
CA GLN A 4 -14.59 -3.60 -5.73
C GLN A 4 -13.76 -2.88 -4.66
N THR A 5 -12.52 -3.37 -4.42
CA THR A 5 -11.57 -2.72 -3.52
C THR A 5 -11.17 -1.33 -4.06
N TYR A 6 -10.91 -1.22 -5.36
CA TYR A 6 -10.63 0.06 -6.01
C TYR A 6 -11.78 1.06 -5.84
N GLU A 7 -13.01 0.65 -6.21
CA GLU A 7 -14.19 1.51 -6.09
C GLU A 7 -14.48 1.91 -4.64
N ASP A 8 -14.14 1.05 -3.68
CA ASP A 8 -14.31 1.30 -2.25
C ASP A 8 -13.27 2.31 -1.74
N LEU A 9 -11.99 2.17 -2.11
CA LEU A 9 -10.95 3.13 -1.78
C LEU A 9 -11.25 4.50 -2.40
N HIS A 10 -11.64 4.51 -3.67
CA HIS A 10 -11.97 5.75 -4.38
C HIS A 10 -13.12 6.52 -3.71
N ARG A 11 -14.13 5.80 -3.19
CA ARG A 11 -15.24 6.42 -2.45
C ARG A 11 -14.85 6.99 -1.09
N HIS A 12 -13.78 6.48 -0.50
CA HIS A 12 -13.39 6.82 0.87
C HIS A 12 -11.92 7.27 0.95
N PRO A 13 -11.56 8.32 0.18
CA PRO A 13 -10.20 8.83 0.17
C PRO A 13 -9.83 9.46 1.51
N GLU A 14 -8.58 9.29 1.92
CA GLU A 14 -8.01 9.82 3.15
C GLU A 14 -6.79 10.68 2.82
N LEU A 15 -6.65 11.83 3.48
CA LEU A 15 -5.52 12.74 3.27
C LEU A 15 -4.21 12.18 3.83
N SER A 16 -3.09 12.77 3.42
CA SER A 16 -1.74 12.46 3.91
C SER A 16 -1.67 12.44 5.44
N GLY A 17 -1.25 11.32 6.01
CA GLY A 17 -1.16 11.09 7.46
C GLY A 17 -2.47 10.67 8.14
N GLU A 18 -3.57 10.59 7.41
CA GLU A 18 -4.90 10.20 7.92
C GLU A 18 -5.41 8.89 7.28
N GLU A 19 -4.55 8.11 6.63
CA GLU A 19 -4.89 6.93 5.83
C GLU A 19 -5.25 5.70 6.69
N HIS A 20 -5.97 5.90 7.78
CA HIS A 20 -6.26 4.86 8.78
C HIS A 20 -7.13 3.73 8.24
N ARG A 21 -8.17 4.06 7.47
CA ARG A 21 -9.08 3.07 6.88
C ARG A 21 -8.37 2.28 5.78
N THR A 22 -7.62 2.97 4.93
CA THR A 22 -6.82 2.37 3.85
C THR A 22 -5.77 1.42 4.44
N ALA A 23 -5.04 1.86 5.47
CA ALA A 23 -4.06 1.04 6.18
C ALA A 23 -4.69 -0.22 6.79
N ALA A 24 -5.85 -0.09 7.45
CA ALA A 24 -6.56 -1.23 8.03
C ALA A 24 -7.02 -2.24 6.96
N LEU A 25 -7.52 -1.76 5.81
CA LEU A 25 -7.92 -2.60 4.69
C LEU A 25 -6.71 -3.36 4.13
N VAL A 26 -5.61 -2.66 3.87
CA VAL A 26 -4.36 -3.25 3.38
C VAL A 26 -3.84 -4.31 4.35
N SER A 27 -3.74 -3.99 5.63
CA SER A 27 -3.27 -4.90 6.67
C SER A 27 -4.10 -6.19 6.74
N SER A 28 -5.42 -6.06 6.66
CA SER A 28 -6.32 -7.22 6.63
C SER A 28 -6.04 -8.11 5.41
N ARG A 29 -5.91 -7.51 4.22
CA ARG A 29 -5.64 -8.25 2.98
C ARG A 29 -4.31 -8.99 3.00
N LEU A 30 -3.26 -8.36 3.52
CA LEU A 30 -1.95 -8.97 3.63
C LEU A 30 -1.94 -10.14 4.62
N ARG A 31 -2.64 -10.02 5.76
CA ARG A 31 -2.82 -11.11 6.72
C ARG A 31 -3.58 -12.28 6.12
N ASP A 32 -4.64 -12.04 5.35
CA ASP A 32 -5.40 -13.07 4.65
C ASP A 32 -4.52 -13.88 3.66
N LEU A 33 -3.47 -13.25 3.13
CA LEU A 33 -2.47 -13.89 2.28
C LEU A 33 -1.34 -14.60 3.06
N GLY A 34 -1.40 -14.58 4.38
CA GLY A 34 -0.42 -15.23 5.27
C GLY A 34 0.91 -14.49 5.36
N MET A 35 0.93 -13.19 5.13
CA MET A 35 2.12 -12.35 5.31
C MET A 35 2.29 -11.92 6.76
N GLN A 36 3.53 -11.70 7.19
CA GLN A 36 3.81 -10.95 8.41
C GLN A 36 3.54 -9.48 8.13
N VAL A 37 2.77 -8.80 8.98
CA VAL A 37 2.33 -7.42 8.74
C VAL A 37 2.80 -6.52 9.88
N HIS A 38 3.48 -5.43 9.50
CA HIS A 38 3.88 -4.33 10.37
C HIS A 38 2.99 -3.13 10.05
N GLU A 39 2.33 -2.59 11.07
CA GLU A 39 1.39 -1.47 10.96
C GLU A 39 1.93 -0.24 11.68
N GLY A 40 1.48 0.93 11.25
CA GLY A 40 1.84 2.19 11.91
C GLY A 40 3.26 2.67 11.63
N VAL A 41 3.95 2.09 10.64
CA VAL A 41 5.33 2.46 10.30
C VAL A 41 5.34 3.86 9.68
N GLY A 42 5.96 4.80 10.37
CA GLY A 42 5.97 6.20 9.95
C GLY A 42 4.60 6.89 10.03
N GLY A 43 3.70 6.42 10.92
CA GLY A 43 2.34 6.91 11.12
C GLY A 43 1.28 5.92 10.67
N THR A 44 0.79 5.99 9.44
CA THR A 44 -0.23 5.09 8.88
C THR A 44 0.34 4.05 7.90
N GLY A 45 1.66 4.01 7.70
CA GLY A 45 2.30 3.08 6.79
C GLY A 45 2.11 1.61 7.17
N VAL A 46 2.04 0.75 6.15
CA VAL A 46 1.88 -0.70 6.32
C VAL A 46 2.93 -1.44 5.51
N VAL A 47 3.53 -2.46 6.12
CA VAL A 47 4.50 -3.31 5.43
C VAL A 47 4.14 -4.78 5.61
N GLY A 48 4.01 -5.51 4.50
CA GLY A 48 3.86 -6.96 4.49
C GLY A 48 5.14 -7.64 4.09
N VAL A 49 5.54 -8.69 4.83
CA VAL A 49 6.73 -9.50 4.54
C VAL A 49 6.34 -10.94 4.30
N LEU A 50 6.79 -11.50 3.18
CA LEU A 50 6.58 -12.88 2.81
C LEU A 50 7.92 -13.55 2.52
N VAL A 51 8.38 -14.41 3.40
CA VAL A 51 9.58 -15.24 3.19
C VAL A 51 9.20 -16.51 2.45
N ASN A 52 9.88 -16.78 1.33
CA ASN A 52 9.66 -17.96 0.48
C ASN A 52 11.00 -18.62 0.10
N GLY A 53 11.71 -19.11 1.11
CA GLY A 53 13.02 -19.76 0.92
C GLY A 53 14.17 -18.77 0.78
N THR A 54 15.31 -19.27 0.30
CA THR A 54 16.53 -18.49 0.13
C THR A 54 16.53 -17.79 -1.22
N GLY A 55 16.90 -16.52 -1.27
CA GLY A 55 16.95 -15.72 -2.50
C GLY A 55 17.00 -14.22 -2.19
N PRO A 56 16.88 -13.37 -3.21
CA PRO A 56 16.91 -11.93 -3.03
C PRO A 56 15.68 -11.42 -2.26
N THR A 57 15.85 -10.26 -1.63
CA THR A 57 14.76 -9.47 -1.05
C THR A 57 14.32 -8.42 -2.05
N VAL A 58 13.06 -8.48 -2.47
CA VAL A 58 12.46 -7.52 -3.40
C VAL A 58 11.38 -6.73 -2.68
N LEU A 59 11.49 -5.40 -2.69
CA LEU A 59 10.49 -4.51 -2.15
C LEU A 59 9.68 -3.89 -3.29
N LEU A 60 8.34 -4.02 -3.19
CA LEU A 60 7.39 -3.34 -4.06
C LEU A 60 6.66 -2.26 -3.26
N ARG A 61 6.53 -1.06 -3.84
CA ARG A 61 5.95 0.12 -3.17
C ARG A 61 4.69 0.61 -3.86
N ALA A 62 3.67 0.94 -3.07
CA ALA A 62 2.53 1.78 -3.46
C ALA A 62 2.33 2.89 -2.41
N ASP A 63 1.85 4.04 -2.86
CA ASP A 63 1.36 5.11 -1.99
C ASP A 63 -0.12 4.95 -1.68
N MET A 64 -0.64 5.66 -0.63
CA MET A 64 -2.00 5.44 -0.14
C MET A 64 -2.86 6.68 -0.02
N ASP A 65 -2.25 7.87 0.05
CA ASP A 65 -2.93 9.12 0.38
C ASP A 65 -3.68 9.74 -0.79
N ALA A 66 -4.64 10.59 -0.47
CA ALA A 66 -5.46 11.35 -1.39
C ALA A 66 -5.17 12.85 -1.27
N LEU A 67 -5.75 13.63 -2.19
CA LEU A 67 -5.56 15.07 -2.31
C LEU A 67 -6.79 15.87 -1.81
N PRO A 68 -6.58 17.09 -1.28
CA PRO A 68 -7.66 18.01 -0.90
C PRO A 68 -8.30 18.65 -2.15
N VAL A 69 -8.94 17.84 -2.98
CA VAL A 69 -9.57 18.20 -4.25
C VAL A 69 -11.01 17.75 -4.24
N THR A 70 -11.93 18.61 -4.68
CA THR A 70 -13.32 18.23 -4.88
C THR A 70 -13.45 17.42 -6.18
N GLU A 71 -13.99 16.22 -6.09
CA GLU A 71 -14.20 15.37 -7.25
C GLU A 71 -15.41 15.85 -8.08
N ASP A 72 -15.23 15.93 -9.39
CA ASP A 72 -16.27 16.24 -10.38
C ASP A 72 -16.16 15.30 -11.60
N THR A 73 -16.05 14.00 -11.35
CA THR A 73 -15.89 12.98 -12.40
C THR A 73 -17.23 12.44 -12.92
N GLY A 74 -18.28 12.51 -12.12
CA GLY A 74 -19.57 11.88 -12.40
C GLY A 74 -19.55 10.35 -12.39
N LEU A 75 -18.52 9.73 -11.83
CA LEU A 75 -18.40 8.27 -11.71
C LEU A 75 -19.40 7.71 -10.68
N PRO A 76 -19.89 6.47 -10.86
CA PRO A 76 -20.83 5.86 -9.92
C PRO A 76 -20.19 5.51 -8.56
N TYR A 77 -18.86 5.65 -8.45
CA TYR A 77 -18.09 5.45 -7.22
C TYR A 77 -17.28 6.71 -6.82
N THR A 78 -17.79 7.89 -7.18
CA THR A 78 -17.28 9.19 -6.74
C THR A 78 -17.03 9.24 -5.24
N SER A 79 -16.03 10.00 -4.80
CA SER A 79 -15.70 10.23 -3.40
C SER A 79 -16.94 10.66 -2.59
N THR A 80 -17.10 10.05 -1.43
CA THR A 80 -18.14 10.42 -0.45
C THR A 80 -17.59 11.41 0.61
N VAL A 81 -16.31 11.77 0.51
CA VAL A 81 -15.65 12.71 1.42
C VAL A 81 -15.57 14.08 0.77
N PRO A 82 -16.34 15.07 1.23
CA PRO A 82 -16.34 16.40 0.60
C PRO A 82 -14.95 17.02 0.57
N GLY A 83 -14.52 17.47 -0.62
CA GLY A 83 -13.24 18.14 -0.80
C GLY A 83 -12.01 17.23 -0.75
N VAL A 84 -12.19 15.90 -0.80
CA VAL A 84 -11.07 14.95 -0.85
C VAL A 84 -11.29 13.97 -2.00
N MET A 85 -10.26 13.71 -2.78
CA MET A 85 -10.30 12.81 -3.95
C MET A 85 -8.97 12.09 -4.15
N HIS A 86 -9.01 10.84 -4.57
CA HIS A 86 -7.86 10.16 -5.16
C HIS A 86 -7.60 10.69 -6.59
N ALA A 87 -7.04 11.90 -6.69
CA ALA A 87 -6.78 12.55 -7.98
C ALA A 87 -5.42 12.17 -8.59
N CYS A 88 -4.56 11.49 -7.85
CA CYS A 88 -3.25 11.00 -8.28
C CYS A 88 -3.23 9.50 -8.59
N GLY A 89 -4.31 8.77 -8.33
CA GLY A 89 -4.44 7.33 -8.62
C GLY A 89 -3.79 6.41 -7.59
N HIS A 90 -3.52 6.88 -6.38
CA HIS A 90 -2.91 6.07 -5.32
C HIS A 90 -3.82 4.90 -4.88
N ASP A 91 -5.14 5.04 -4.96
CA ASP A 91 -6.10 3.96 -4.82
C ASP A 91 -5.88 2.81 -5.80
N LEU A 92 -5.54 3.13 -7.06
CA LEU A 92 -5.18 2.15 -8.07
C LEU A 92 -3.82 1.52 -7.77
N HIS A 93 -2.84 2.29 -7.30
CA HIS A 93 -1.53 1.77 -6.89
C HIS A 93 -1.66 0.75 -5.77
N VAL A 94 -2.45 1.07 -4.73
CA VAL A 94 -2.79 0.13 -3.63
C VAL A 94 -3.38 -1.16 -4.18
N VAL A 95 -4.37 -1.07 -5.06
CA VAL A 95 -5.06 -2.24 -5.62
C VAL A 95 -4.13 -3.07 -6.52
N CYS A 96 -3.28 -2.42 -7.31
CA CYS A 96 -2.28 -3.13 -8.13
C CYS A 96 -1.29 -3.90 -7.26
N LEU A 97 -0.80 -3.29 -6.16
CA LEU A 97 0.12 -3.95 -5.25
C LEU A 97 -0.53 -5.11 -4.48
N LEU A 98 -1.79 -4.96 -4.04
CA LEU A 98 -2.56 -6.05 -3.45
C LEU A 98 -2.82 -7.18 -4.46
N GLY A 99 -3.05 -6.86 -5.73
CA GLY A 99 -3.17 -7.82 -6.81
C GLY A 99 -1.88 -8.60 -7.05
N ALA A 100 -0.74 -7.90 -7.09
CA ALA A 100 0.58 -8.52 -7.19
C ALA A 100 0.86 -9.45 -6.00
N ALA A 101 0.49 -9.02 -4.77
CA ALA A 101 0.59 -9.85 -3.57
C ALA A 101 -0.19 -11.17 -3.70
N GLN A 102 -1.42 -11.07 -4.18
CA GLN A 102 -2.30 -12.23 -4.39
C GLN A 102 -1.71 -13.22 -5.41
N GLU A 103 -1.28 -12.70 -6.56
CA GLU A 103 -0.70 -13.54 -7.64
C GLU A 103 0.62 -14.18 -7.20
N LEU A 104 1.55 -13.41 -6.62
CA LEU A 104 2.84 -13.94 -6.16
C LEU A 104 2.66 -14.97 -5.04
N THR A 105 1.68 -14.80 -4.17
CA THR A 105 1.35 -15.78 -3.14
C THR A 105 0.78 -17.06 -3.76
N ALA A 106 -0.06 -16.96 -4.79
CA ALA A 106 -0.64 -18.12 -5.47
C ALA A 106 0.40 -18.95 -6.23
N ILE A 107 1.47 -18.34 -6.74
CA ILE A 107 2.54 -19.00 -7.48
C ILE A 107 3.83 -19.19 -6.67
N ARG A 108 3.75 -19.35 -5.35
CA ARG A 108 4.92 -19.49 -4.45
C ARG A 108 5.95 -20.51 -4.92
N GLN A 109 5.52 -21.59 -5.55
CA GLN A 109 6.41 -22.63 -6.08
C GLN A 109 7.25 -22.18 -7.28
N ALA A 110 6.96 -21.03 -7.89
CA ALA A 110 7.65 -20.52 -9.07
C ALA A 110 8.80 -19.55 -8.74
N TRP A 111 8.96 -19.16 -7.48
CA TRP A 111 10.00 -18.21 -7.05
C TRP A 111 10.53 -18.53 -5.67
N SER A 112 11.69 -17.94 -5.31
CA SER A 112 12.26 -18.00 -3.98
C SER A 112 12.89 -16.67 -3.58
N GLY A 113 12.95 -16.39 -2.27
CA GLY A 113 13.45 -15.14 -1.71
C GLY A 113 12.48 -14.51 -0.73
N THR A 114 12.61 -13.22 -0.50
CA THR A 114 11.73 -12.45 0.36
C THR A 114 11.01 -11.36 -0.42
N LEU A 115 9.69 -11.29 -0.31
CA LEU A 115 8.86 -10.24 -0.87
C LEU A 115 8.48 -9.28 0.27
N VAL A 116 8.78 -8.00 0.08
CA VAL A 116 8.38 -6.90 0.96
C VAL A 116 7.40 -6.03 0.19
N LEU A 117 6.19 -5.85 0.72
CA LEU A 117 5.16 -4.99 0.16
C LEU A 117 4.98 -3.78 1.05
N LEU A 118 5.37 -2.62 0.57
CA LEU A 118 5.37 -1.37 1.33
C LEU A 118 4.26 -0.45 0.82
N PHE A 119 3.33 -0.12 1.70
CA PHE A 119 2.26 0.83 1.47
C PHE A 119 2.60 2.13 2.21
N GLN A 120 3.05 3.11 1.42
CA GLN A 120 3.60 4.36 1.93
C GLN A 120 2.49 5.38 2.19
N PRO A 121 2.45 6.00 3.37
CA PRO A 121 1.57 7.14 3.64
C PRO A 121 2.18 8.43 3.12
N ALA A 122 1.39 9.51 3.12
CA ALA A 122 1.83 10.90 3.01
C ALA A 122 2.83 11.16 1.86
N GLU A 123 2.55 10.63 0.68
CA GLU A 123 3.36 10.87 -0.52
C GLU A 123 3.20 12.31 -1.00
N GLU A 124 1.97 12.81 -1.05
CA GLU A 124 1.61 14.15 -1.55
C GLU A 124 2.22 15.30 -0.70
N THR A 125 2.60 15.00 0.53
CA THR A 125 3.34 15.93 1.40
C THR A 125 4.85 15.67 1.41
N VAL A 126 5.34 14.70 0.60
CA VAL A 126 6.76 14.31 0.49
C VAL A 126 7.39 13.95 1.86
N SER A 127 6.60 13.43 2.78
CA SER A 127 7.05 13.17 4.16
C SER A 127 7.02 11.70 4.57
N GLY A 128 6.11 10.89 4.01
CA GLY A 128 5.84 9.55 4.47
C GLY A 128 7.02 8.58 4.35
N ALA A 129 7.74 8.58 3.24
CA ALA A 129 8.91 7.71 3.07
C ALA A 129 9.99 8.01 4.11
N ALA A 130 10.29 9.29 4.33
CA ALA A 130 11.26 9.71 5.35
C ALA A 130 10.80 9.34 6.77
N ALA A 131 9.50 9.47 7.06
CA ALA A 131 8.92 9.08 8.33
C ALA A 131 9.05 7.57 8.55
N MET A 132 8.74 6.72 7.56
CA MET A 132 8.89 5.28 7.66
C MET A 132 10.34 4.87 7.95
N VAL A 133 11.31 5.46 7.25
CA VAL A 133 12.74 5.19 7.49
C VAL A 133 13.17 5.64 8.88
N ALA A 134 12.75 6.84 9.31
CA ALA A 134 13.07 7.36 10.64
C ALA A 134 12.43 6.56 11.79
N ASP A 135 11.30 5.90 11.53
CA ASP A 135 10.61 5.02 12.47
C ASP A 135 11.20 3.60 12.54
N GLY A 136 12.34 3.36 11.90
CA GLY A 136 13.05 2.10 11.97
C GLY A 136 12.54 1.02 11.00
N LEU A 137 12.01 1.41 9.85
CA LEU A 137 11.51 0.46 8.83
C LEU A 137 12.42 -0.75 8.64
N PHE A 138 13.73 -0.53 8.52
CA PHE A 138 14.70 -1.58 8.24
C PHE A 138 15.31 -2.23 9.51
N ASP A 139 14.80 -1.92 10.68
CA ASP A 139 15.14 -2.62 11.92
C ASP A 139 14.30 -3.92 12.06
N GLU A 140 13.08 -3.89 11.53
CA GLU A 140 12.14 -5.01 11.57
C GLU A 140 11.88 -5.67 10.21
N VAL A 141 12.13 -4.95 9.12
CA VAL A 141 11.93 -5.42 7.74
C VAL A 141 13.28 -5.63 7.06
N PRO A 142 13.50 -6.76 6.35
CA PRO A 142 14.75 -7.00 5.65
C PRO A 142 15.10 -5.88 4.65
N VAL A 143 16.36 -5.45 4.66
CA VAL A 143 16.87 -4.48 3.67
C VAL A 143 16.77 -5.11 2.27
N PRO A 144 16.11 -4.47 1.31
CA PRO A 144 15.89 -5.03 -0.01
C PRO A 144 17.15 -4.97 -0.90
N ASP A 145 17.34 -5.99 -1.72
CA ASP A 145 18.33 -5.99 -2.83
C ASP A 145 17.80 -5.18 -4.02
N VAL A 146 16.48 -5.15 -4.20
CA VAL A 146 15.79 -4.44 -5.29
C VAL A 146 14.55 -3.74 -4.75
N VAL A 147 14.37 -2.47 -5.16
CA VAL A 147 13.16 -1.69 -4.87
C VAL A 147 12.48 -1.31 -6.18
N LEU A 148 11.20 -1.60 -6.29
CA LEU A 148 10.35 -1.21 -7.41
C LEU A 148 9.17 -0.39 -6.89
N GLY A 149 8.97 0.77 -7.47
CA GLY A 149 7.84 1.64 -7.16
C GLY A 149 7.12 2.06 -8.42
N GLN A 150 5.82 2.25 -8.30
CA GLN A 150 5.00 2.84 -9.34
C GLN A 150 4.46 4.17 -8.81
N HIS A 151 4.44 5.15 -9.70
CA HIS A 151 3.81 6.45 -9.45
C HIS A 151 3.20 7.00 -10.73
#